data_463618a243a181e249fbcbfbc4d9ae41
#
_entry.id   463618a243a181e249fbcbfbc4d9ae41
#
_cell.length_a   1.000
_cell.length_b   1.000
_cell.length_c   1.000
_cell.angle_alpha   90.00
_cell.angle_beta   90.00
_cell.angle_gamma   90.00
#
_symmetry.space_group_name_H-M   'P 1'
#
loop_
_entity.id
_entity.type
_entity.pdbx_description
1 polymer ?
#
loop_
_entity_poly.entity_id
_entity_poly.type
_entity_poly.pdbx_seq_one_letter_code
_entity_poly.pdbx_strand_id
1 'polypeptide(L)'
;VYGALGNNTEARVKYDRLITEYPDSPLVPEAMIGILVTLYHEGKYQDVIRKAQTVLKQSLSRVHILRLYVLIGDSYMASGTPSDAVFYYSLAYQKSEDHEKESLIQKLKPAISQLDTSDITTFLRYQDDPLTIGYLLRQLGLLHITEGKYDDAEKAFSEFIDRFPDHESIGEVKSLLQELYQNYLYRRYTLGCLLPLSGPYKIYGLRALKGIELALKEFSSKNSDPSIRIIVKDTESDPEKSILAARELAKAQVAAIIGPIITAGSAAVEAQNRGIPIITLT
;
A
#
# COMPACT_ATOMS: atom_id res chain seq x y z
N VAL A 1 -30.70 6.28 29.22
CA VAL A 1 -31.02 5.07 29.99
C VAL A 1 -31.69 4.00 29.11
N TYR A 2 -32.85 4.28 28.43
CA TYR A 2 -33.57 3.29 27.63
C TYR A 2 -32.76 2.75 26.44
N GLY A 3 -32.00 3.61 25.71
CA GLY A 3 -31.12 3.16 24.64
C GLY A 3 -30.00 2.23 25.12
N ALA A 4 -29.42 2.52 26.30
CA ALA A 4 -28.40 1.68 26.91
C ALA A 4 -28.95 0.30 27.41
N LEU A 5 -30.27 0.21 27.62
CA LEU A 5 -30.95 -1.02 27.98
C LEU A 5 -31.50 -1.81 26.78
N GLY A 6 -31.21 -1.38 25.54
CA GLY A 6 -31.64 -2.03 24.31
C GLY A 6 -33.11 -1.78 23.92
N ASN A 7 -33.84 -0.93 24.62
CA ASN A 7 -35.22 -0.56 24.29
C ASN A 7 -35.25 0.63 23.32
N ASN A 8 -34.88 0.40 22.08
CA ASN A 8 -34.76 1.44 21.04
C ASN A 8 -36.07 2.16 20.75
N THR A 9 -37.19 1.47 20.82
CA THR A 9 -38.51 2.07 20.53
C THR A 9 -38.92 3.08 21.60
N GLU A 10 -38.79 2.75 22.87
CA GLU A 10 -39.08 3.68 23.95
C GLU A 10 -38.10 4.84 23.98
N ALA A 11 -36.82 4.60 23.71
CA ALA A 11 -35.81 5.65 23.63
C ALA A 11 -36.23 6.68 22.56
N ARG A 12 -36.64 6.23 21.37
CA ARG A 12 -37.08 7.16 20.29
C ARG A 12 -38.30 7.97 20.70
N VAL A 13 -39.32 7.32 21.28
CA VAL A 13 -40.52 8.05 21.76
C VAL A 13 -40.14 9.19 22.70
N LYS A 14 -39.19 8.95 23.62
CA LYS A 14 -38.71 10.00 24.55
C LYS A 14 -37.94 11.09 23.87
N TYR A 15 -37.08 10.75 22.92
CA TYR A 15 -36.32 11.73 22.11
C TYR A 15 -37.26 12.57 21.23
N ASP A 16 -38.20 11.94 20.52
CA ASP A 16 -39.19 12.65 19.69
C ASP A 16 -40.04 13.59 20.53
N ARG A 17 -40.45 13.16 21.72
CA ARG A 17 -41.16 13.99 22.65
C ARG A 17 -40.36 15.21 23.09
N LEU A 18 -39.07 15.06 23.42
CA LEU A 18 -38.21 16.19 23.77
C LEU A 18 -38.12 17.21 22.63
N ILE A 19 -37.90 16.74 21.41
CA ILE A 19 -37.76 17.59 20.23
C ILE A 19 -39.06 18.34 19.95
N THR A 20 -40.22 17.70 20.14
CA THR A 20 -41.52 18.28 19.83
C THR A 20 -42.01 19.25 20.90
N GLU A 21 -41.88 18.87 22.19
CA GLU A 21 -42.38 19.66 23.30
C GLU A 21 -41.40 20.81 23.71
N TYR A 22 -40.10 20.61 23.43
CA TYR A 22 -39.04 21.56 23.85
C TYR A 22 -38.05 21.87 22.71
N PRO A 23 -38.50 22.42 21.58
CA PRO A 23 -37.68 22.63 20.39
C PRO A 23 -36.45 23.52 20.60
N ASP A 24 -36.54 24.44 21.56
CA ASP A 24 -35.46 25.37 21.90
C ASP A 24 -34.50 24.82 22.98
N SER A 25 -34.71 23.60 23.43
CA SER A 25 -33.87 23.00 24.46
C SER A 25 -32.45 22.73 23.91
N PRO A 26 -31.41 23.03 24.71
CA PRO A 26 -30.02 22.70 24.32
C PRO A 26 -29.77 21.18 24.20
N LEU A 27 -30.71 20.36 24.63
CA LEU A 27 -30.64 18.89 24.52
C LEU A 27 -31.21 18.36 23.20
N VAL A 28 -31.80 19.20 22.36
CA VAL A 28 -32.37 18.77 21.08
C VAL A 28 -31.31 18.09 20.15
N PRO A 29 -30.10 18.63 19.97
CA PRO A 29 -29.07 17.97 19.17
C PRO A 29 -28.71 16.58 19.73
N GLU A 30 -28.62 16.45 21.04
CA GLU A 30 -28.33 15.16 21.69
C GLU A 30 -29.48 14.15 21.48
N ALA A 31 -30.74 14.59 21.55
CA ALA A 31 -31.90 13.76 21.28
C ALA A 31 -31.94 13.29 19.82
N MET A 32 -31.61 14.18 18.85
CA MET A 32 -31.51 13.81 17.44
C MET A 32 -30.46 12.75 17.21
N ILE A 33 -29.26 12.90 17.79
CA ILE A 33 -28.20 11.89 17.72
C ILE A 33 -28.67 10.59 18.38
N GLY A 34 -29.37 10.67 19.52
CA GLY A 34 -29.96 9.51 20.20
C GLY A 34 -30.90 8.71 19.30
N ILE A 35 -31.76 9.38 18.53
CA ILE A 35 -32.63 8.74 17.52
C ILE A 35 -31.79 8.01 16.46
N LEU A 36 -30.73 8.67 15.94
CA LEU A 36 -29.87 8.07 14.93
C LEU A 36 -29.14 6.82 15.45
N VAL A 37 -28.68 6.86 16.69
CA VAL A 37 -28.07 5.68 17.34
C VAL A 37 -29.06 4.53 17.46
N THR A 38 -30.35 4.80 17.79
CA THR A 38 -31.35 3.73 17.81
C THR A 38 -31.60 3.11 16.44
N LEU A 39 -31.64 3.95 15.39
CA LEU A 39 -31.77 3.48 14.01
C LEU A 39 -30.56 2.65 13.57
N TYR A 40 -29.34 3.03 13.99
CA TYR A 40 -28.13 2.25 13.74
C TYR A 40 -28.24 0.85 14.37
N HIS A 41 -28.63 0.76 15.62
CA HIS A 41 -28.82 -0.52 16.30
C HIS A 41 -29.94 -1.38 15.70
N GLU A 42 -30.89 -0.79 14.98
CA GLU A 42 -31.90 -1.50 14.21
C GLU A 42 -31.45 -1.93 12.82
N GLY A 43 -30.19 -1.64 12.44
CA GLY A 43 -29.64 -1.94 11.12
C GLY A 43 -30.16 -1.01 10.00
N LYS A 44 -30.80 0.10 10.35
CA LYS A 44 -31.37 1.07 9.38
C LYS A 44 -30.31 2.09 8.92
N TYR A 45 -29.19 1.59 8.43
CA TYR A 45 -28.01 2.42 8.14
C TYR A 45 -28.25 3.54 7.13
N GLN A 46 -29.02 3.29 6.07
CA GLN A 46 -29.35 4.30 5.08
C GLN A 46 -30.21 5.44 5.66
N ASP A 47 -31.10 5.14 6.59
CA ASP A 47 -31.88 6.16 7.30
C ASP A 47 -30.99 6.99 8.22
N VAL A 48 -30.02 6.36 8.91
CA VAL A 48 -29.01 7.06 9.71
C VAL A 48 -28.24 8.04 8.85
N ILE A 49 -27.67 7.61 7.74
CA ILE A 49 -26.87 8.45 6.84
C ILE A 49 -27.68 9.66 6.38
N ARG A 50 -28.85 9.44 5.80
CA ARG A 50 -29.70 10.50 5.27
C ARG A 50 -30.13 11.51 6.34
N LYS A 51 -30.56 11.02 7.51
CA LYS A 51 -31.01 11.89 8.62
C LYS A 51 -29.82 12.61 9.25
N ALA A 52 -28.69 11.95 9.48
CA ALA A 52 -27.50 12.58 10.03
C ALA A 52 -26.96 13.70 9.14
N GLN A 53 -26.95 13.52 7.82
CA GLN A 53 -26.60 14.57 6.86
C GLN A 53 -27.55 15.79 6.95
N THR A 54 -28.82 15.55 7.26
CA THR A 54 -29.79 16.66 7.49
C THR A 54 -29.50 17.38 8.81
N VAL A 55 -29.18 16.63 9.87
CA VAL A 55 -28.84 17.21 11.20
C VAL A 55 -27.55 18.01 11.12
N LEU A 56 -26.54 17.58 10.34
CA LEU A 56 -25.28 18.30 10.12
C LEU A 56 -25.45 19.71 9.50
N LYS A 57 -26.60 20.01 8.89
CA LYS A 57 -26.90 21.35 8.34
C LYS A 57 -27.33 22.37 9.42
N GLN A 58 -27.53 21.91 10.64
CA GLN A 58 -27.91 22.76 11.77
C GLN A 58 -26.67 23.33 12.46
N SER A 59 -26.87 24.33 13.32
CA SER A 59 -25.81 24.86 14.17
C SER A 59 -25.52 23.91 15.33
N LEU A 60 -24.42 23.15 15.22
CA LEU A 60 -24.03 22.11 16.15
C LEU A 60 -22.69 22.42 16.82
N SER A 61 -22.49 21.92 18.04
CA SER A 61 -21.17 21.93 18.68
C SER A 61 -20.21 20.97 17.97
N ARG A 62 -18.89 21.20 18.14
CA ARG A 62 -17.84 20.30 17.63
C ARG A 62 -18.10 18.84 18.01
N VAL A 63 -18.47 18.58 19.26
CA VAL A 63 -18.71 17.24 19.79
C VAL A 63 -19.87 16.55 19.05
N HIS A 64 -20.95 17.26 18.77
CA HIS A 64 -22.08 16.72 18.02
C HIS A 64 -21.70 16.42 16.58
N ILE A 65 -20.95 17.29 15.91
CA ILE A 65 -20.45 17.07 14.55
C ILE A 65 -19.55 15.84 14.49
N LEU A 66 -18.61 15.71 15.43
CA LEU A 66 -17.72 14.56 15.52
C LEU A 66 -18.51 13.27 15.64
N ARG A 67 -19.46 13.20 16.58
CA ARG A 67 -20.29 12.01 16.78
C ARG A 67 -21.13 11.65 15.56
N LEU A 68 -21.65 12.65 14.85
CA LEU A 68 -22.40 12.43 13.59
C LEU A 68 -21.49 11.88 12.49
N TYR A 69 -20.29 12.44 12.31
CA TYR A 69 -19.35 11.89 11.33
C TYR A 69 -18.96 10.43 11.63
N VAL A 70 -18.68 10.12 12.89
CA VAL A 70 -18.39 8.73 13.30
C VAL A 70 -19.59 7.83 13.03
N LEU A 71 -20.80 8.23 13.38
CA LEU A 71 -22.01 7.43 13.20
C LEU A 71 -22.34 7.20 11.71
N ILE A 72 -22.12 8.21 10.88
CA ILE A 72 -22.27 8.09 9.43
C ILE A 72 -21.21 7.11 8.88
N GLY A 73 -19.94 7.26 9.27
CA GLY A 73 -18.87 6.35 8.88
C GLY A 73 -19.14 4.90 9.29
N ASP A 74 -19.58 4.68 10.55
CA ASP A 74 -19.98 3.36 11.05
C ASP A 74 -21.14 2.77 10.23
N SER A 75 -22.10 3.62 9.81
CA SER A 75 -23.23 3.21 8.99
C SER A 75 -22.81 2.81 7.57
N TYR A 76 -21.85 3.54 6.98
CA TYR A 76 -21.29 3.19 5.68
C TYR A 76 -20.47 1.88 5.75
N MET A 77 -19.66 1.69 6.80
CA MET A 77 -18.98 0.40 7.02
C MET A 77 -19.95 -0.76 7.12
N ALA A 78 -21.00 -0.59 7.92
CA ALA A 78 -22.04 -1.62 8.09
C ALA A 78 -22.86 -1.88 6.81
N SER A 79 -22.91 -0.90 5.90
CA SER A 79 -23.58 -1.02 4.59
C SER A 79 -22.65 -1.57 3.49
N GLY A 80 -21.38 -1.86 3.78
CA GLY A 80 -20.41 -2.37 2.81
C GLY A 80 -19.88 -1.32 1.83
N THR A 81 -19.84 -0.05 2.22
CA THR A 81 -19.30 1.06 1.44
C THR A 81 -18.11 1.72 2.16
N PRO A 82 -16.94 1.05 2.22
CA PRO A 82 -15.78 1.51 2.97
C PRO A 82 -15.22 2.85 2.46
N SER A 83 -15.35 3.16 1.17
CA SER A 83 -14.94 4.45 0.60
C SER A 83 -15.62 5.63 1.31
N ASP A 84 -16.95 5.59 1.40
CA ASP A 84 -17.70 6.65 2.11
C ASP A 84 -17.36 6.70 3.60
N ALA A 85 -17.14 5.54 4.22
CA ALA A 85 -16.73 5.47 5.62
C ALA A 85 -15.38 6.17 5.86
N VAL A 86 -14.37 5.92 5.02
CA VAL A 86 -13.05 6.60 5.09
C VAL A 86 -13.22 8.11 5.00
N PHE A 87 -14.06 8.59 4.10
CA PHE A 87 -14.35 10.03 3.97
C PHE A 87 -14.88 10.62 5.29
N TYR A 88 -15.90 10.01 5.89
CA TYR A 88 -16.48 10.53 7.13
C TYR A 88 -15.57 10.35 8.35
N TYR A 89 -14.80 9.26 8.44
CA TYR A 89 -13.82 9.10 9.51
C TYR A 89 -12.68 10.13 9.40
N SER A 90 -12.22 10.47 8.20
CA SER A 90 -11.21 11.52 8.03
C SER A 90 -11.75 12.90 8.43
N LEU A 91 -13.00 13.23 8.11
CA LEU A 91 -13.66 14.44 8.59
C LEU A 91 -13.77 14.46 10.14
N ALA A 92 -14.09 13.31 10.74
CA ALA A 92 -14.11 13.17 12.18
C ALA A 92 -12.72 13.39 12.78
N TYR A 93 -11.68 12.82 12.19
CA TYR A 93 -10.30 12.97 12.63
C TYR A 93 -9.83 14.42 12.58
N GLN A 94 -10.14 15.16 11.52
CA GLN A 94 -9.83 16.59 11.40
C GLN A 94 -10.52 17.46 12.46
N LYS A 95 -11.69 17.03 12.97
CA LYS A 95 -12.45 17.73 14.01
C LYS A 95 -12.14 17.25 15.43
N SER A 96 -11.35 16.18 15.59
CA SER A 96 -11.06 15.57 16.88
C SER A 96 -9.98 16.31 17.65
N GLU A 97 -10.02 16.18 18.97
CA GLU A 97 -8.93 16.52 19.88
C GLU A 97 -7.99 15.33 20.09
N ASP A 98 -6.81 15.57 20.66
CA ASP A 98 -5.76 14.52 20.74
C ASP A 98 -6.22 13.25 21.44
N HIS A 99 -7.04 13.36 22.48
CA HIS A 99 -7.56 12.20 23.22
C HIS A 99 -8.59 11.36 22.44
N GLU A 100 -9.17 11.90 21.36
CA GLU A 100 -10.16 11.23 20.51
C GLU A 100 -9.52 10.54 19.29
N LYS A 101 -8.31 11.00 18.90
CA LYS A 101 -7.63 10.60 17.66
C LYS A 101 -7.39 9.10 17.57
N GLU A 102 -6.90 8.49 18.65
CA GLU A 102 -6.58 7.06 18.66
C GLU A 102 -7.80 6.19 18.31
N SER A 103 -8.96 6.51 18.90
CA SER A 103 -10.19 5.77 18.62
C SER A 103 -10.65 5.88 17.17
N LEU A 104 -10.36 7.03 16.52
CA LEU A 104 -10.68 7.27 15.11
C LEU A 104 -9.72 6.56 14.19
N ILE A 105 -8.44 6.51 14.53
CA ILE A 105 -7.44 5.71 13.81
C ILE A 105 -7.84 4.24 13.78
N GLN A 106 -8.31 3.70 14.90
CA GLN A 106 -8.80 2.31 14.99
C GLN A 106 -10.01 2.03 14.09
N LYS A 107 -10.77 3.04 13.70
CA LYS A 107 -11.86 2.93 12.71
C LYS A 107 -11.37 3.16 11.27
N LEU A 108 -10.46 4.09 11.09
CA LEU A 108 -9.94 4.49 9.77
C LEU A 108 -9.12 3.38 9.11
N LYS A 109 -8.21 2.74 9.86
CA LYS A 109 -7.34 1.66 9.35
C LYS A 109 -8.13 0.49 8.72
N PRO A 110 -9.12 -0.12 9.40
CA PRO A 110 -9.90 -1.20 8.80
C PRO A 110 -10.71 -0.76 7.58
N ALA A 111 -11.19 0.48 7.56
CA ALA A 111 -11.92 1.01 6.42
C ALA A 111 -11.01 1.17 5.20
N ILE A 112 -9.81 1.74 5.37
CA ILE A 112 -8.79 1.88 4.31
C ILE A 112 -8.34 0.51 3.81
N SER A 113 -8.21 -0.50 4.67
CA SER A 113 -7.78 -1.83 4.25
C SER A 113 -8.76 -2.56 3.32
N GLN A 114 -10.01 -2.10 3.24
CA GLN A 114 -11.04 -2.62 2.36
C GLN A 114 -11.17 -1.87 1.02
N LEU A 115 -10.40 -0.80 0.83
CA LEU A 115 -10.40 -0.03 -0.42
C LEU A 115 -9.62 -0.76 -1.51
N ASP A 116 -10.05 -0.61 -2.74
CA ASP A 116 -9.29 -1.02 -3.91
C ASP A 116 -8.35 0.10 -4.41
N THR A 117 -7.52 -0.23 -5.40
CA THR A 117 -6.55 0.69 -6.01
C THR A 117 -7.23 1.93 -6.61
N SER A 118 -8.41 1.78 -7.21
CA SER A 118 -9.19 2.88 -7.82
C SER A 118 -9.70 3.85 -6.77
N ASP A 119 -10.29 3.31 -5.68
CA ASP A 119 -10.76 4.09 -4.55
C ASP A 119 -9.64 4.92 -3.93
N ILE A 120 -8.51 4.26 -3.62
CA ILE A 120 -7.36 4.94 -3.01
C ILE A 120 -6.82 6.05 -3.92
N THR A 121 -6.66 5.76 -5.21
CA THR A 121 -6.19 6.76 -6.18
C THR A 121 -7.13 7.95 -6.27
N THR A 122 -8.43 7.72 -6.16
CA THR A 122 -9.43 8.78 -6.12
C THR A 122 -9.31 9.62 -4.86
N PHE A 123 -9.19 8.98 -3.69
CA PHE A 123 -9.00 9.68 -2.42
C PHE A 123 -7.75 10.55 -2.38
N LEU A 124 -6.62 10.04 -2.87
CA LEU A 124 -5.34 10.77 -2.89
C LEU A 124 -5.40 12.10 -3.68
N ARG A 125 -6.39 12.27 -4.57
CA ARG A 125 -6.59 13.53 -5.32
C ARG A 125 -7.29 14.62 -4.52
N TYR A 126 -8.10 14.25 -3.52
CA TYR A 126 -9.00 15.16 -2.82
C TYR A 126 -8.79 15.19 -1.30
N GLN A 127 -7.93 14.31 -0.79
CA GLN A 127 -7.65 14.22 0.64
C GLN A 127 -6.49 15.14 1.03
N ASP A 128 -6.70 15.96 2.05
CA ASP A 128 -5.70 16.92 2.55
C ASP A 128 -5.11 16.51 3.92
N ASP A 129 -5.73 15.54 4.61
CA ASP A 129 -5.25 15.12 5.93
C ASP A 129 -4.00 14.23 5.82
N PRO A 130 -2.84 14.67 6.38
CA PRO A 130 -1.58 13.95 6.25
C PRO A 130 -1.60 12.51 6.79
N LEU A 131 -2.31 12.28 7.91
CA LEU A 131 -2.40 10.96 8.51
C LEU A 131 -3.17 10.00 7.59
N THR A 132 -4.32 10.42 7.09
CA THR A 132 -5.15 9.63 6.18
C THR A 132 -4.41 9.34 4.88
N ILE A 133 -3.72 10.34 4.29
CA ILE A 133 -2.90 10.16 3.09
C ILE A 133 -1.81 9.12 3.34
N GLY A 134 -1.14 9.16 4.49
CA GLY A 134 -0.13 8.18 4.84
C GLY A 134 -0.69 6.75 4.83
N TYR A 135 -1.82 6.51 5.47
CA TYR A 135 -2.45 5.18 5.44
C TYR A 135 -2.90 4.75 4.04
N LEU A 136 -3.40 5.69 3.22
CA LEU A 136 -3.79 5.41 1.84
C LEU A 136 -2.58 5.00 0.99
N LEU A 137 -1.45 5.73 1.06
CA LEU A 137 -0.23 5.39 0.33
C LEU A 137 0.36 4.04 0.78
N ARG A 138 0.34 3.76 2.09
CA ARG A 138 0.76 2.45 2.61
C ARG A 138 -0.11 1.34 2.02
N GLN A 139 -1.43 1.48 2.05
CA GLN A 139 -2.36 0.49 1.51
C GLN A 139 -2.20 0.33 0.00
N LEU A 140 -1.99 1.43 -0.73
CA LEU A 140 -1.72 1.40 -2.18
C LEU A 140 -0.49 0.57 -2.52
N GLY A 141 0.60 0.78 -1.78
CA GLY A 141 1.83 -0.01 -1.94
C GLY A 141 1.60 -1.50 -1.71
N LEU A 142 0.83 -1.88 -0.67
CA LEU A 142 0.48 -3.28 -0.39
C LEU A 142 -0.37 -3.89 -1.51
N LEU A 143 -1.37 -3.17 -2.03
CA LEU A 143 -2.19 -3.63 -3.14
C LEU A 143 -1.34 -3.83 -4.40
N HIS A 144 -0.45 -2.91 -4.71
CA HIS A 144 0.47 -3.04 -5.84
C HIS A 144 1.40 -4.25 -5.73
N ILE A 145 1.85 -4.61 -4.51
CA ILE A 145 2.60 -5.87 -4.29
C ILE A 145 1.73 -7.08 -4.66
N THR A 146 0.48 -7.13 -4.19
CA THR A 146 -0.43 -8.26 -4.47
C THR A 146 -0.77 -8.36 -5.95
N GLU A 147 -0.79 -7.24 -6.67
CA GLU A 147 -1.00 -7.17 -8.11
C GLU A 147 0.28 -7.44 -8.94
N GLY A 148 1.43 -7.63 -8.30
CA GLY A 148 2.72 -7.80 -8.96
C GLY A 148 3.28 -6.52 -9.61
N LYS A 149 2.72 -5.36 -9.27
CA LYS A 149 3.13 -4.03 -9.77
C LYS A 149 4.20 -3.43 -8.85
N TYR A 150 5.36 -4.06 -8.82
CA TYR A 150 6.42 -3.74 -7.84
C TYR A 150 6.98 -2.33 -7.98
N ASP A 151 7.09 -1.80 -9.20
CA ASP A 151 7.56 -0.42 -9.45
C ASP A 151 6.55 0.62 -8.91
N ASP A 152 5.25 0.32 -8.98
CA ASP A 152 4.21 1.22 -8.44
C ASP A 152 4.12 1.10 -6.92
N ALA A 153 4.38 -0.09 -6.36
CA ALA A 153 4.50 -0.28 -4.92
C ALA A 153 5.69 0.53 -4.35
N GLU A 154 6.83 0.50 -5.04
CA GLU A 154 8.00 1.30 -4.68
C GLU A 154 7.70 2.78 -4.65
N LYS A 155 7.04 3.30 -5.71
CA LYS A 155 6.64 4.72 -5.77
C LYS A 155 5.74 5.12 -4.61
N ALA A 156 4.73 4.29 -4.30
CA ALA A 156 3.80 4.58 -3.21
C ALA A 156 4.51 4.61 -1.84
N PHE A 157 5.40 3.64 -1.57
CA PHE A 157 6.16 3.61 -0.32
C PHE A 157 7.20 4.75 -0.25
N SER A 158 7.88 5.07 -1.35
CA SER A 158 8.85 6.18 -1.40
C SER A 158 8.14 7.51 -1.17
N GLU A 159 7.01 7.74 -1.84
CA GLU A 159 6.19 8.94 -1.62
C GLU A 159 5.73 9.06 -0.16
N PHE A 160 5.32 7.94 0.45
CA PHE A 160 4.98 7.92 1.87
C PHE A 160 6.16 8.37 2.74
N ILE A 161 7.35 7.79 2.54
CA ILE A 161 8.54 8.06 3.36
C ILE A 161 8.98 9.52 3.23
N ASP A 162 8.94 10.06 2.01
CA ASP A 162 9.37 11.42 1.72
C ASP A 162 8.41 12.47 2.29
N ARG A 163 7.11 12.22 2.19
CA ARG A 163 6.08 13.19 2.62
C ARG A 163 5.72 13.10 4.11
N PHE A 164 5.86 11.92 4.70
CA PHE A 164 5.36 11.65 6.06
C PHE A 164 6.39 10.98 6.96
N PRO A 165 7.59 11.60 7.18
CA PRO A 165 8.67 11.01 7.97
C PRO A 165 8.32 10.78 9.44
N ASP A 166 7.34 11.53 9.98
CA ASP A 166 6.89 11.42 11.38
C ASP A 166 5.60 10.59 11.54
N HIS A 167 5.13 9.94 10.47
CA HIS A 167 3.92 9.12 10.54
C HIS A 167 4.18 7.85 11.38
N GLU A 168 3.20 7.43 12.17
CA GLU A 168 3.35 6.25 13.05
C GLU A 168 3.76 4.96 12.32
N SER A 169 3.35 4.79 11.05
CA SER A 169 3.68 3.63 10.22
C SER A 169 5.04 3.76 9.49
N ILE A 170 5.84 4.79 9.74
CA ILE A 170 7.10 5.03 9.00
C ILE A 170 8.07 3.86 9.08
N GLY A 171 8.22 3.24 10.27
CA GLY A 171 9.09 2.08 10.47
C GLY A 171 8.63 0.86 9.67
N GLU A 172 7.32 0.61 9.67
CA GLU A 172 6.72 -0.48 8.90
C GLU A 172 6.90 -0.28 7.39
N VAL A 173 6.62 0.93 6.87
CA VAL A 173 6.75 1.21 5.44
C VAL A 173 8.19 1.12 4.96
N LYS A 174 9.16 1.58 5.76
CA LYS A 174 10.60 1.38 5.46
C LYS A 174 10.97 -0.10 5.39
N SER A 175 10.43 -0.92 6.29
CA SER A 175 10.66 -2.38 6.27
C SER A 175 10.03 -3.02 5.03
N LEU A 176 8.79 -2.64 4.68
CA LEU A 176 8.11 -3.11 3.48
C LEU A 176 8.86 -2.73 2.19
N LEU A 177 9.38 -1.51 2.11
CA LEU A 177 10.18 -1.07 0.97
C LEU A 177 11.50 -1.86 0.88
N GLN A 178 12.17 -2.09 2.01
CA GLN A 178 13.38 -2.90 2.06
C GLN A 178 13.12 -4.35 1.62
N GLU A 179 12.02 -4.95 2.08
CA GLU A 179 11.60 -6.29 1.69
C GLU A 179 11.25 -6.35 0.19
N LEU A 180 10.58 -5.32 -0.33
CA LEU A 180 10.27 -5.18 -1.75
C LEU A 180 11.54 -5.17 -2.60
N TYR A 181 12.57 -4.38 -2.22
CA TYR A 181 13.86 -4.37 -2.88
C TYR A 181 14.53 -5.74 -2.86
N GLN A 182 14.60 -6.38 -1.69
CA GLN A 182 15.28 -7.67 -1.53
C GLN A 182 14.60 -8.80 -2.32
N ASN A 183 13.27 -8.85 -2.35
CA ASN A 183 12.54 -9.97 -2.89
C ASN A 183 12.14 -9.81 -4.35
N TYR A 184 11.93 -8.58 -4.82
CA TYR A 184 11.34 -8.32 -6.13
C TYR A 184 12.17 -7.39 -7.02
N LEU A 185 12.57 -6.22 -6.52
CA LEU A 185 13.24 -5.22 -7.34
C LEU A 185 14.73 -5.54 -7.56
N TYR A 186 15.44 -6.02 -6.54
CA TYR A 186 16.84 -6.41 -6.74
C TYR A 186 16.99 -7.58 -7.70
N ARG A 187 16.04 -8.51 -7.72
CA ARG A 187 16.06 -9.62 -8.69
C ARG A 187 15.80 -9.15 -10.11
N ARG A 188 14.86 -8.23 -10.32
CA ARG A 188 14.51 -7.66 -11.62
C ARG A 188 15.70 -6.93 -12.26
N TYR A 189 16.52 -6.28 -11.46
CA TYR A 189 17.71 -5.56 -11.90
C TYR A 189 19.01 -6.31 -11.61
N THR A 190 18.96 -7.61 -11.37
CA THR A 190 20.14 -8.45 -11.17
C THR A 190 20.40 -9.24 -12.44
N LEU A 191 21.55 -9.01 -13.07
CA LEU A 191 22.01 -9.76 -14.24
C LEU A 191 23.05 -10.82 -13.82
N GLY A 192 22.94 -11.98 -14.39
CA GLY A 192 23.99 -13.01 -14.30
C GLY A 192 25.01 -12.83 -15.41
N CYS A 193 26.29 -13.03 -15.11
CA CYS A 193 27.34 -13.06 -16.13
C CYS A 193 28.05 -14.39 -16.08
N LEU A 194 28.08 -15.12 -17.20
CA LEU A 194 28.84 -16.35 -17.39
C LEU A 194 30.08 -16.04 -18.23
N LEU A 195 31.24 -15.96 -17.59
CA LEU A 195 32.49 -15.54 -18.26
C LEU A 195 33.65 -16.48 -17.91
N PRO A 196 34.53 -16.79 -18.85
CA PRO A 196 35.76 -17.54 -18.55
C PRO A 196 36.77 -16.59 -17.88
N LEU A 197 36.75 -16.49 -16.55
CA LEU A 197 37.68 -15.65 -15.82
C LEU A 197 38.97 -16.37 -15.45
N SER A 198 39.00 -17.66 -15.63
CA SER A 198 40.20 -18.52 -15.56
C SER A 198 40.29 -19.47 -16.75
N GLY A 199 41.33 -20.27 -16.82
CA GLY A 199 41.57 -21.20 -17.92
C GLY A 199 42.09 -20.55 -19.22
N PRO A 200 42.05 -21.30 -20.35
CA PRO A 200 42.73 -20.89 -21.59
C PRO A 200 42.14 -19.64 -22.25
N TYR A 201 40.87 -19.36 -22.04
CA TYR A 201 40.20 -18.19 -22.65
C TYR A 201 39.97 -17.02 -21.66
N LYS A 202 40.70 -17.00 -20.55
CA LYS A 202 40.62 -15.96 -19.50
C LYS A 202 40.67 -14.54 -20.06
N ILE A 203 41.53 -14.28 -21.06
CA ILE A 203 41.72 -12.93 -21.60
C ILE A 203 40.43 -12.37 -22.22
N TYR A 204 39.61 -13.21 -22.83
CA TYR A 204 38.32 -12.80 -23.43
C TYR A 204 37.29 -12.53 -22.36
N GLY A 205 37.21 -13.37 -21.31
CA GLY A 205 36.33 -13.15 -20.19
C GLY A 205 36.59 -11.87 -19.44
N LEU A 206 37.86 -11.56 -19.17
CA LEU A 206 38.26 -10.30 -18.52
C LEU A 206 37.96 -9.06 -19.37
N ARG A 207 38.12 -9.16 -20.70
CA ARG A 207 37.74 -8.06 -21.62
C ARG A 207 36.24 -7.84 -21.66
N ALA A 208 35.46 -8.93 -21.72
CA ALA A 208 34.00 -8.86 -21.66
C ALA A 208 33.51 -8.25 -20.33
N LEU A 209 34.10 -8.68 -19.21
CA LEU A 209 33.75 -8.11 -17.89
C LEU A 209 34.00 -6.59 -17.83
N LYS A 210 35.16 -6.12 -18.34
CA LYS A 210 35.42 -4.69 -18.46
C LYS A 210 34.41 -3.95 -19.32
N GLY A 211 33.96 -4.54 -20.43
CA GLY A 211 32.91 -3.96 -21.27
C GLY A 211 31.56 -3.85 -20.52
N ILE A 212 31.21 -4.89 -19.76
CA ILE A 212 29.99 -4.90 -18.94
C ILE A 212 30.08 -3.83 -17.84
N GLU A 213 31.19 -3.74 -17.13
CA GLU A 213 31.40 -2.71 -16.09
C GLU A 213 31.30 -1.29 -16.65
N LEU A 214 31.87 -1.05 -17.85
CA LEU A 214 31.78 0.25 -18.52
C LEU A 214 30.32 0.59 -18.90
N ALA A 215 29.61 -0.38 -19.47
CA ALA A 215 28.21 -0.22 -19.83
C ALA A 215 27.33 0.08 -18.61
N LEU A 216 27.55 -0.61 -17.48
CA LEU A 216 26.85 -0.36 -16.22
C LEU A 216 27.13 1.04 -15.68
N LYS A 217 28.39 1.48 -15.71
CA LYS A 217 28.77 2.83 -15.28
C LYS A 217 28.10 3.90 -16.14
N GLU A 218 28.05 3.70 -17.46
CA GLU A 218 27.40 4.63 -18.37
C GLU A 218 25.88 4.64 -18.16
N PHE A 219 25.26 3.48 -17.96
CA PHE A 219 23.83 3.36 -17.66
C PHE A 219 23.47 4.08 -16.34
N SER A 220 24.23 3.83 -15.27
CA SER A 220 24.01 4.46 -13.97
C SER A 220 24.23 5.96 -13.97
N SER A 221 25.10 6.48 -14.86
CA SER A 221 25.31 7.93 -14.99
C SER A 221 24.17 8.67 -15.70
N LYS A 222 23.40 7.97 -16.53
CA LYS A 222 22.29 8.54 -17.33
C LYS A 222 20.91 8.35 -16.68
N ASN A 223 20.78 7.40 -15.76
CA ASN A 223 19.52 7.06 -15.11
C ASN A 223 19.63 7.24 -13.60
N SER A 224 18.70 7.93 -13.02
CA SER A 224 18.70 8.24 -11.58
C SER A 224 18.40 7.01 -10.70
N ASP A 225 17.90 5.90 -11.27
CA ASP A 225 17.59 4.64 -10.60
C ASP A 225 17.00 3.60 -11.60
N PRO A 226 17.09 2.28 -11.35
CA PRO A 226 17.79 1.58 -10.28
C PRO A 226 19.19 1.13 -10.70
N SER A 227 20.08 0.93 -9.71
CA SER A 227 21.41 0.38 -9.98
C SER A 227 21.31 -1.09 -10.38
N ILE A 228 21.76 -1.43 -11.59
CA ILE A 228 21.83 -2.84 -12.03
C ILE A 228 22.93 -3.55 -11.22
N ARG A 229 22.57 -4.64 -10.58
CA ARG A 229 23.51 -5.53 -9.89
C ARG A 229 23.94 -6.66 -10.83
N ILE A 230 25.22 -7.02 -10.79
CA ILE A 230 25.71 -8.18 -11.54
C ILE A 230 26.21 -9.28 -10.60
N ILE A 231 25.92 -10.53 -10.94
CA ILE A 231 26.51 -11.72 -10.33
C ILE A 231 27.35 -12.41 -11.38
N VAL A 232 28.67 -12.37 -11.18
CA VAL A 232 29.62 -12.96 -12.13
C VAL A 232 29.98 -14.36 -11.68
N LYS A 233 29.94 -15.32 -12.62
CA LYS A 233 30.36 -16.71 -12.45
C LYS A 233 31.44 -17.06 -13.44
N ASP A 234 32.53 -17.66 -12.93
CA ASP A 234 33.60 -18.17 -13.76
C ASP A 234 33.18 -19.49 -14.39
N THR A 235 33.23 -19.59 -15.71
CA THR A 235 32.93 -20.80 -16.46
C THR A 235 34.16 -21.66 -16.72
N GLU A 236 35.36 -21.13 -16.47
CA GLU A 236 36.67 -21.75 -16.77
C GLU A 236 36.75 -22.27 -18.22
N SER A 237 35.89 -21.84 -19.11
CA SER A 237 35.70 -22.31 -20.48
C SER A 237 35.24 -23.79 -20.57
N ASP A 238 34.64 -24.29 -19.50
CA ASP A 238 34.16 -25.64 -19.36
C ASP A 238 32.63 -25.71 -19.50
N PRO A 239 32.09 -26.61 -20.37
CA PRO A 239 30.64 -26.74 -20.56
C PRO A 239 29.86 -27.14 -19.31
N GLU A 240 30.41 -28.05 -18.49
CA GLU A 240 29.74 -28.55 -17.28
C GLU A 240 29.69 -27.44 -16.20
N LYS A 241 30.81 -26.70 -16.05
CA LYS A 241 30.86 -25.54 -15.15
C LYS A 241 29.91 -24.44 -15.60
N SER A 242 29.77 -24.24 -16.90
CA SER A 242 28.80 -23.28 -17.45
C SER A 242 27.34 -23.64 -17.12
N ILE A 243 27.01 -24.94 -17.18
CA ILE A 243 25.69 -25.45 -16.77
C ILE A 243 25.46 -25.24 -15.28
N LEU A 244 26.45 -25.62 -14.44
CA LEU A 244 26.35 -25.43 -12.98
C LEU A 244 26.20 -23.94 -12.61
N ALA A 245 26.99 -23.06 -13.22
CA ALA A 245 26.92 -21.64 -13.03
C ALA A 245 25.56 -21.06 -13.46
N ALA A 246 24.98 -21.54 -14.59
CA ALA A 246 23.63 -21.14 -15.00
C ALA A 246 22.56 -21.56 -13.97
N ARG A 247 22.72 -22.75 -13.36
CA ARG A 247 21.85 -23.22 -12.26
C ARG A 247 21.95 -22.37 -11.03
N GLU A 248 23.14 -21.96 -10.67
CA GLU A 248 23.35 -21.06 -9.52
C GLU A 248 22.74 -19.67 -9.76
N LEU A 249 22.89 -19.12 -10.96
CA LEU A 249 22.26 -17.87 -11.36
C LEU A 249 20.72 -17.98 -11.35
N ALA A 250 20.19 -19.13 -11.77
CA ALA A 250 18.75 -19.40 -11.67
C ALA A 250 18.26 -19.41 -10.23
N LYS A 251 19.00 -20.04 -9.31
CA LYS A 251 18.70 -20.02 -7.87
C LYS A 251 18.78 -18.61 -7.27
N ALA A 252 19.71 -17.81 -7.80
CA ALA A 252 19.83 -16.39 -7.43
C ALA A 252 18.75 -15.51 -8.07
N GLN A 253 17.88 -16.08 -8.89
CA GLN A 253 16.74 -15.42 -9.56
C GLN A 253 17.17 -14.19 -10.38
N VAL A 254 18.25 -14.30 -11.14
CA VAL A 254 18.67 -13.20 -12.04
C VAL A 254 17.62 -12.97 -13.13
N ALA A 255 17.46 -11.72 -13.55
CA ALA A 255 16.50 -11.33 -14.57
C ALA A 255 16.90 -11.80 -15.98
N ALA A 256 18.20 -11.86 -16.25
CA ALA A 256 18.77 -12.36 -17.50
C ALA A 256 20.23 -12.77 -17.30
N ILE A 257 20.77 -13.54 -18.25
CA ILE A 257 22.16 -13.98 -18.26
C ILE A 257 22.89 -13.39 -19.48
N ILE A 258 24.09 -12.84 -19.26
CA ILE A 258 25.02 -12.39 -20.28
C ILE A 258 26.21 -13.38 -20.35
N GLY A 259 26.54 -13.84 -21.54
CA GLY A 259 27.52 -14.92 -21.73
C GLY A 259 26.82 -16.28 -21.89
N PRO A 260 27.57 -17.36 -21.97
CA PRO A 260 29.02 -17.41 -22.00
C PRO A 260 29.63 -17.04 -23.38
N ILE A 261 30.96 -17.07 -23.45
CA ILE A 261 31.68 -16.76 -24.69
C ILE A 261 31.93 -18.05 -25.51
N ILE A 262 32.39 -19.12 -24.87
CA ILE A 262 32.84 -20.34 -25.54
C ILE A 262 31.83 -21.49 -25.40
N THR A 263 31.14 -21.60 -24.31
CA THR A 263 30.26 -22.71 -23.96
C THR A 263 28.77 -22.37 -24.13
N ALA A 264 28.46 -21.62 -25.19
CA ALA A 264 27.14 -21.02 -25.41
C ALA A 264 26.01 -22.03 -25.47
N GLY A 265 26.19 -23.13 -26.23
CA GLY A 265 25.12 -24.12 -26.41
C GLY A 265 24.66 -24.78 -25.11
N SER A 266 25.58 -25.21 -24.26
CA SER A 266 25.28 -25.91 -23.00
C SER A 266 24.56 -24.98 -21.99
N ALA A 267 25.07 -23.78 -21.81
CA ALA A 267 24.48 -22.80 -20.88
C ALA A 267 23.13 -22.29 -21.38
N ALA A 268 22.97 -22.08 -22.70
CA ALA A 268 21.71 -21.60 -23.29
C ALA A 268 20.57 -22.62 -23.07
N VAL A 269 20.82 -23.93 -23.29
CA VAL A 269 19.82 -24.96 -23.02
C VAL A 269 19.40 -24.99 -21.55
N GLU A 270 20.35 -24.90 -20.64
CA GLU A 270 20.04 -24.88 -19.20
C GLU A 270 19.25 -23.63 -18.78
N ALA A 271 19.63 -22.46 -19.31
CA ALA A 271 18.90 -21.21 -19.06
C ALA A 271 17.47 -21.24 -19.62
N GLN A 272 17.31 -21.74 -20.85
CA GLN A 272 16.02 -21.91 -21.50
C GLN A 272 15.10 -22.85 -20.71
N ASN A 273 15.61 -23.99 -20.26
CA ASN A 273 14.86 -24.97 -19.45
C ASN A 273 14.37 -24.36 -18.13
N ARG A 274 14.97 -23.25 -17.69
CA ARG A 274 14.60 -22.50 -16.48
C ARG A 274 13.85 -21.20 -16.75
N GLY A 275 13.54 -20.92 -18.02
CA GLY A 275 12.81 -19.72 -18.42
C GLY A 275 13.59 -18.42 -18.24
N ILE A 276 14.94 -18.47 -18.20
CA ILE A 276 15.78 -17.29 -18.02
C ILE A 276 16.29 -16.80 -19.38
N PRO A 277 16.04 -15.55 -19.78
CA PRO A 277 16.63 -14.96 -20.97
C PRO A 277 18.16 -15.00 -20.92
N ILE A 278 18.80 -15.40 -22.02
CA ILE A 278 20.26 -15.45 -22.12
C ILE A 278 20.74 -14.82 -23.42
N ILE A 279 21.79 -14.00 -23.33
CA ILE A 279 22.49 -13.41 -24.47
C ILE A 279 23.91 -13.97 -24.49
N THR A 280 24.21 -14.80 -25.47
CA THR A 280 25.56 -15.36 -25.64
C THR A 280 26.49 -14.35 -26.32
N LEU A 281 27.78 -14.34 -25.94
CA LEU A 281 28.80 -13.43 -26.45
C LEU A 281 29.73 -14.18 -27.47
N THR A 282 29.17 -14.94 -28.39
CA THR A 282 29.91 -15.70 -29.40
C THR A 282 29.92 -15.00 -30.73
#